data_7c02eaa1152496f49414b8d4fd5b7cc5
#
_entry.id   7c02eaa1152496f49414b8d4fd5b7cc5
#
_cell.length_a   1.000
_cell.length_b   1.000
_cell.length_c   1.000
_cell.angle_alpha   90.00
_cell.angle_beta   90.00
_cell.angle_gamma   90.00
#
_symmetry.space_group_name_H-M   'P 1'
#
loop_
_entity.id
_entity.type
_entity.pdbx_description
1 polymer ?
#
loop_
_entity_poly.entity_id
_entity_poly.type
_entity_poly.pdbx_seq_one_letter_code
_entity_poly.pdbx_strand_id
1 'polypeptide(L)'
;MREAVIVDGVRTPIGRAGRRGMFRTITHSELMVPIVKEILKRNKLDPKDIDEFHVGSAGLVTPMSKCRQYLFEAGFGDNIWGSDVNTQCASGLHTSVESCERVMAGSADIILAAGVETMGRQGVTSPEEMAGQKGGGMAALLMPPKSDLSYPEDWKDADLLTPWYAVKNPQIFNMLWTAENVHERYGIPRQEADEWALRSQQLAVAAQDAGRFDDEILPVTINYKDGSSETLSKDQGPRRETNLQALQELRPVFKEGGFVTAGNSCPQNDGATIVLVTTKEIAKERGWKPMLTYRHSATVGTDPDVMGIGPRWATKKLLDRSGMKLEDFDVLEINEAFAVVVNYFVNEFKASDKVIEKINRWGGAIAIGHPLGGTGPRLIMTAGRQLKENGGRWALTTLCQGLGMGYAAAWEREDY
;
A
#
# COMPACT_ATOMS: atom_id res chain seq x y z
N MET A 1 -4.33 3.81 -29.84
CA MET A 1 -3.83 2.97 -28.72
C MET A 1 -4.96 2.95 -27.69
N ARG A 2 -5.31 1.79 -27.13
CA ARG A 2 -6.38 1.70 -26.11
C ARG A 2 -5.95 2.51 -24.88
N GLU A 3 -6.89 3.23 -24.27
CA GLU A 3 -6.64 3.94 -23.02
C GLU A 3 -7.21 3.12 -21.85
N ALA A 4 -6.40 2.92 -20.83
CA ALA A 4 -6.80 2.22 -19.62
C ALA A 4 -7.33 3.21 -18.57
N VAL A 5 -8.45 2.87 -17.97
CA VAL A 5 -9.12 3.70 -16.95
C VAL A 5 -9.39 2.89 -15.68
N ILE A 6 -9.30 3.58 -14.56
CA ILE A 6 -9.84 3.12 -13.27
C ILE A 6 -11.27 3.62 -13.17
N VAL A 7 -12.21 2.69 -13.08
CA VAL A 7 -13.66 3.03 -13.04
C VAL A 7 -14.10 3.30 -11.61
N ASP A 8 -13.81 2.38 -10.72
CA ASP A 8 -14.27 2.40 -9.32
C ASP A 8 -13.24 1.70 -8.44
N GLY A 9 -13.40 1.87 -7.14
CA GLY A 9 -12.60 1.16 -6.15
C GLY A 9 -13.32 1.10 -4.82
N VAL A 10 -13.03 0.03 -4.07
CA VAL A 10 -13.56 -0.21 -2.73
C VAL A 10 -12.48 -0.83 -1.85
N ARG A 11 -12.51 -0.52 -0.57
CA ARG A 11 -11.59 -1.09 0.42
C ARG A 11 -12.30 -1.46 1.72
N THR A 12 -11.66 -2.29 2.49
CA THR A 12 -12.01 -2.42 3.90
C THR A 12 -11.54 -1.18 4.67
N PRO A 13 -12.06 -0.92 5.88
CA PRO A 13 -11.34 -0.09 6.84
C PRO A 13 -9.95 -0.67 7.06
N ILE A 14 -8.99 0.17 7.42
CA ILE A 14 -7.65 -0.27 7.80
C ILE A 14 -7.62 -0.50 9.31
N GLY A 15 -7.42 -1.77 9.69
CA GLY A 15 -7.27 -2.20 11.07
C GLY A 15 -5.82 -2.14 11.53
N ARG A 16 -5.59 -1.93 12.82
CA ARG A 16 -4.28 -2.10 13.45
C ARG A 16 -3.94 -3.58 13.58
N ALA A 17 -2.73 -3.94 13.28
CA ALA A 17 -2.22 -5.28 13.56
C ALA A 17 -1.95 -5.49 15.07
N GLY A 18 -1.81 -6.76 15.48
CA GLY A 18 -1.49 -7.17 16.84
C GLY A 18 -2.69 -7.23 17.79
N ARG A 19 -2.41 -7.37 19.09
CA ARG A 19 -3.43 -7.70 20.12
C ARG A 19 -4.58 -6.70 20.23
N ARG A 20 -4.38 -5.44 19.88
CA ARG A 20 -5.39 -4.37 19.93
C ARG A 20 -6.07 -4.13 18.58
N GLY A 21 -5.66 -4.85 17.55
CA GLY A 21 -6.25 -4.73 16.23
C GLY A 21 -7.59 -5.44 16.15
N MET A 22 -8.57 -4.81 15.54
CA MET A 22 -9.88 -5.45 15.31
C MET A 22 -9.75 -6.64 14.36
N PHE A 23 -8.87 -6.56 13.38
CA PHE A 23 -8.66 -7.61 12.37
C PHE A 23 -7.68 -8.72 12.79
N ARG A 24 -7.25 -8.75 14.06
CA ARG A 24 -6.25 -9.72 14.57
C ARG A 24 -6.58 -11.19 14.33
N THR A 25 -7.84 -11.54 14.11
CA THR A 25 -8.31 -12.90 13.84
C THR A 25 -8.79 -13.12 12.42
N ILE A 26 -8.87 -12.05 11.62
CA ILE A 26 -9.38 -12.07 10.26
C ILE A 26 -8.35 -12.68 9.29
N THR A 27 -8.83 -13.42 8.31
CA THR A 27 -8.05 -13.96 7.21
C THR A 27 -7.99 -13.01 6.01
N HIS A 28 -7.07 -13.23 5.09
CA HIS A 28 -7.03 -12.51 3.82
C HIS A 28 -8.35 -12.64 3.05
N SER A 29 -8.95 -13.86 3.02
CA SER A 29 -10.22 -14.12 2.35
C SER A 29 -11.36 -13.31 2.93
N GLU A 30 -11.46 -13.23 4.28
CA GLU A 30 -12.49 -12.45 4.95
C GLU A 30 -12.40 -10.95 4.72
N LEU A 31 -11.22 -10.43 4.35
CA LEU A 31 -11.04 -9.05 3.90
C LEU A 31 -11.29 -8.89 2.39
N MET A 32 -10.78 -9.82 1.57
CA MET A 32 -10.79 -9.70 0.11
C MET A 32 -12.16 -10.03 -0.50
N VAL A 33 -12.77 -11.15 -0.11
CA VAL A 33 -14.02 -11.64 -0.72
C VAL A 33 -15.17 -10.64 -0.64
N PRO A 34 -15.42 -9.95 0.50
CA PRO A 34 -16.46 -8.93 0.56
C PRO A 34 -16.25 -7.77 -0.41
N ILE A 35 -15.02 -7.26 -0.57
CA ILE A 35 -14.76 -6.14 -1.49
C ILE A 35 -14.83 -6.56 -2.95
N VAL A 36 -14.46 -7.82 -3.28
CA VAL A 36 -14.68 -8.38 -4.62
C VAL A 36 -16.18 -8.43 -4.94
N LYS A 37 -17.01 -8.90 -4.03
CA LYS A 37 -18.47 -8.92 -4.21
C LYS A 37 -19.06 -7.51 -4.34
N GLU A 38 -18.56 -6.58 -3.54
CA GLU A 38 -19.06 -5.20 -3.54
C GLU A 38 -18.71 -4.46 -4.83
N ILE A 39 -17.49 -4.62 -5.37
CA ILE A 39 -17.10 -3.95 -6.63
C ILE A 39 -17.95 -4.46 -7.80
N LEU A 40 -18.26 -5.75 -7.85
CA LEU A 40 -19.18 -6.32 -8.85
C LEU A 40 -20.57 -5.74 -8.73
N LYS A 41 -21.12 -5.70 -7.52
CA LYS A 41 -22.45 -5.17 -7.22
C LYS A 41 -22.58 -3.69 -7.61
N ARG A 42 -21.62 -2.85 -7.19
CA ARG A 42 -21.60 -1.40 -7.49
C ARG A 42 -21.64 -1.13 -8.99
N ASN A 43 -20.90 -1.93 -9.75
CA ASN A 43 -20.72 -1.73 -11.18
C ASN A 43 -21.64 -2.62 -12.04
N LYS A 44 -22.57 -3.36 -11.41
CA LYS A 44 -23.51 -4.29 -12.08
C LYS A 44 -22.80 -5.27 -13.00
N LEU A 45 -21.68 -5.81 -12.55
CA LEU A 45 -20.88 -6.80 -13.25
C LEU A 45 -21.29 -8.22 -12.90
N ASP A 46 -21.39 -9.07 -13.93
CA ASP A 46 -21.42 -10.52 -13.76
C ASP A 46 -19.97 -10.99 -13.59
N PRO A 47 -19.67 -11.97 -12.71
CA PRO A 47 -18.33 -12.57 -12.62
C PRO A 47 -17.72 -12.97 -13.96
N LYS A 48 -18.53 -13.43 -14.92
CA LYS A 48 -18.07 -13.82 -16.26
C LYS A 48 -17.61 -12.66 -17.15
N ASP A 49 -17.92 -11.40 -16.78
CA ASP A 49 -17.46 -10.22 -17.49
C ASP A 49 -16.01 -9.88 -17.18
N ILE A 50 -15.42 -10.52 -16.15
CA ILE A 50 -14.05 -10.28 -15.67
C ILE A 50 -13.10 -11.26 -16.36
N ASP A 51 -12.08 -10.73 -17.04
CA ASP A 51 -11.06 -11.53 -17.68
C ASP A 51 -9.99 -12.01 -16.70
N GLU A 52 -9.54 -11.11 -15.82
CA GLU A 52 -8.40 -11.36 -14.95
C GLU A 52 -8.59 -10.73 -13.56
N PHE A 53 -7.93 -11.34 -12.56
CA PHE A 53 -7.83 -10.84 -11.20
C PHE A 53 -6.39 -10.88 -10.70
N HIS A 54 -5.84 -9.72 -10.33
CA HIS A 54 -4.47 -9.59 -9.83
C HIS A 54 -4.47 -9.15 -8.37
N VAL A 55 -3.76 -9.86 -7.51
CA VAL A 55 -3.69 -9.56 -6.08
C VAL A 55 -2.25 -9.31 -5.63
N GLY A 56 -2.00 -8.13 -5.11
CA GLY A 56 -0.73 -7.75 -4.50
C GLY A 56 -0.70 -8.03 -3.00
N SER A 57 0.36 -8.68 -2.52
CA SER A 57 0.61 -8.85 -1.09
C SER A 57 2.08 -9.14 -0.82
N ALA A 58 2.63 -8.52 0.22
CA ALA A 58 3.99 -8.81 0.67
C ALA A 58 4.06 -10.02 1.60
N GLY A 59 2.97 -10.34 2.27
CA GLY A 59 2.90 -11.43 3.26
C GLY A 59 2.29 -12.73 2.77
N LEU A 60 1.91 -12.83 1.51
CA LEU A 60 1.39 -14.08 0.94
C LEU A 60 2.51 -15.07 0.67
N VAL A 61 2.91 -15.79 1.68
CA VAL A 61 3.80 -16.96 1.57
C VAL A 61 2.94 -18.21 1.59
N THR A 62 2.40 -18.61 0.45
CA THR A 62 1.65 -19.85 0.33
C THR A 62 2.10 -20.62 -0.91
N PRO A 63 2.10 -21.97 -0.88
CA PRO A 63 2.49 -22.77 -2.03
C PRO A 63 1.44 -22.76 -3.18
N MET A 64 0.31 -22.07 -2.99
CA MET A 64 -0.79 -22.02 -3.95
C MET A 64 -1.27 -20.58 -4.18
N SER A 65 -1.79 -20.29 -5.37
CA SER A 65 -2.37 -18.99 -5.71
C SER A 65 -3.57 -18.66 -4.82
N LYS A 66 -3.42 -17.65 -3.98
CA LYS A 66 -4.51 -17.13 -3.14
C LYS A 66 -5.54 -16.37 -3.96
N CYS A 67 -5.12 -15.72 -5.01
CA CYS A 67 -5.99 -15.03 -5.95
C CYS A 67 -7.12 -15.95 -6.45
N ARG A 68 -6.79 -17.14 -6.90
CA ARG A 68 -7.78 -18.14 -7.35
C ARG A 68 -8.71 -18.58 -6.22
N GLN A 69 -8.19 -18.71 -5.00
CA GLN A 69 -9.04 -19.04 -3.84
C GLN A 69 -10.09 -17.96 -3.59
N TYR A 70 -9.70 -16.68 -3.61
CA TYR A 70 -10.65 -15.57 -3.41
C TYR A 70 -11.74 -15.54 -4.48
N LEU A 71 -11.41 -15.84 -5.74
CA LEU A 71 -12.37 -15.91 -6.82
C LEU A 71 -13.44 -16.99 -6.55
N PHE A 72 -13.02 -18.20 -6.19
CA PHE A 72 -13.96 -19.29 -5.89
C PHE A 72 -14.84 -18.96 -4.67
N GLU A 73 -14.28 -18.43 -3.60
CA GLU A 73 -15.03 -18.00 -2.41
C GLU A 73 -15.97 -16.82 -2.71
N ALA A 74 -15.64 -15.99 -3.70
CA ALA A 74 -16.52 -14.91 -4.18
C ALA A 74 -17.63 -15.38 -5.12
N GLY A 75 -17.58 -16.64 -5.57
CA GLY A 75 -18.61 -17.24 -6.44
C GLY A 75 -18.32 -17.15 -7.93
N PHE A 76 -17.07 -16.93 -8.31
CA PHE A 76 -16.65 -16.98 -9.71
C PHE A 76 -16.53 -18.43 -10.20
N GLY A 77 -16.67 -18.61 -11.52
CA GLY A 77 -16.41 -19.87 -12.20
C GLY A 77 -14.91 -20.18 -12.32
N ASP A 78 -14.59 -21.21 -13.07
CA ASP A 78 -13.24 -21.73 -13.28
C ASP A 78 -12.47 -21.08 -14.44
N ASN A 79 -13.14 -20.24 -15.23
CA ASN A 79 -12.65 -19.62 -16.47
C ASN A 79 -11.88 -18.31 -16.28
N ILE A 80 -11.74 -17.80 -15.05
CA ILE A 80 -11.02 -16.55 -14.78
C ILE A 80 -9.57 -16.84 -14.40
N TRP A 81 -8.65 -16.16 -15.07
CA TRP A 81 -7.24 -16.19 -14.73
C TRP A 81 -6.93 -15.28 -13.56
N GLY A 82 -5.94 -15.63 -12.75
CA GLY A 82 -5.53 -14.83 -11.63
C GLY A 82 -4.07 -14.98 -11.25
N SER A 83 -3.46 -13.89 -10.77
CA SER A 83 -2.08 -13.87 -10.30
C SER A 83 -1.92 -13.26 -8.91
N ASP A 84 -0.96 -13.80 -8.18
CA ASP A 84 -0.45 -13.22 -6.94
C ASP A 84 0.88 -12.53 -7.21
N VAL A 85 1.01 -11.27 -6.76
CA VAL A 85 2.18 -10.43 -7.02
C VAL A 85 2.81 -9.99 -5.70
N ASN A 86 4.12 -10.15 -5.58
CA ASN A 86 4.89 -9.62 -4.47
C ASN A 86 6.02 -8.72 -4.96
N THR A 87 5.83 -7.43 -4.84
CA THR A 87 6.83 -6.38 -4.97
C THR A 87 6.88 -5.54 -3.70
N GLN A 88 6.81 -6.22 -2.56
CA GLN A 88 6.80 -5.60 -1.23
C GLN A 88 5.66 -4.58 -1.07
N CYS A 89 5.92 -3.41 -0.49
CA CYS A 89 4.92 -2.37 -0.22
C CYS A 89 4.16 -1.86 -1.46
N ALA A 90 4.73 -1.97 -2.66
CA ALA A 90 4.09 -1.53 -3.89
C ALA A 90 3.35 -2.64 -4.65
N SER A 91 3.18 -3.83 -4.07
CA SER A 91 2.52 -4.97 -4.73
C SER A 91 1.17 -4.59 -5.35
N GLY A 92 0.33 -3.83 -4.63
CA GLY A 92 -0.97 -3.40 -5.15
C GLY A 92 -0.88 -2.24 -6.16
N LEU A 93 0.11 -1.35 -6.07
CA LEU A 93 0.33 -0.36 -7.13
C LEU A 93 0.79 -1.06 -8.40
N HIS A 94 1.65 -2.06 -8.27
CA HIS A 94 2.11 -2.88 -9.39
C HIS A 94 0.93 -3.59 -10.06
N THR A 95 0.08 -4.31 -9.31
CA THR A 95 -1.10 -4.98 -9.91
C THR A 95 -2.02 -4.01 -10.62
N SER A 96 -2.21 -2.79 -10.09
CA SER A 96 -3.07 -1.77 -10.70
C SER A 96 -2.46 -1.24 -12.00
N VAL A 97 -1.17 -0.94 -12.02
CA VAL A 97 -0.47 -0.45 -13.23
C VAL A 97 -0.35 -1.55 -14.28
N GLU A 98 0.05 -2.77 -13.90
CA GLU A 98 0.12 -3.91 -14.79
C GLU A 98 -1.24 -4.18 -15.46
N SER A 99 -2.33 -4.12 -14.68
CA SER A 99 -3.69 -4.26 -15.23
C SER A 99 -4.00 -3.19 -16.28
N CYS A 100 -3.60 -1.94 -16.05
CA CYS A 100 -3.74 -0.88 -17.05
C CYS A 100 -2.92 -1.20 -18.32
N GLU A 101 -1.67 -1.61 -18.16
CA GLU A 101 -0.79 -1.96 -19.28
C GLU A 101 -1.33 -3.17 -20.08
N ARG A 102 -1.88 -4.19 -19.41
CA ARG A 102 -2.51 -5.35 -20.06
C ARG A 102 -3.76 -4.97 -20.85
N VAL A 103 -4.60 -4.09 -20.30
CA VAL A 103 -5.77 -3.52 -20.99
C VAL A 103 -5.34 -2.71 -22.22
N MET A 104 -4.31 -1.88 -22.09
CA MET A 104 -3.76 -1.10 -23.21
C MET A 104 -3.15 -1.99 -24.31
N ALA A 105 -2.51 -3.09 -23.92
CA ALA A 105 -1.96 -4.08 -24.85
C ALA A 105 -3.02 -4.93 -25.56
N GLY A 106 -4.26 -4.91 -25.08
CA GLY A 106 -5.36 -5.72 -25.60
C GLY A 106 -5.34 -7.16 -25.13
N SER A 107 -4.60 -7.47 -24.06
CA SER A 107 -4.52 -8.82 -23.47
C SER A 107 -5.76 -9.16 -22.65
N ALA A 108 -6.46 -8.15 -22.12
CA ALA A 108 -7.68 -8.26 -21.36
C ALA A 108 -8.52 -6.99 -21.55
N ASP A 109 -9.81 -7.05 -21.23
CA ASP A 109 -10.76 -5.97 -21.36
C ASP A 109 -11.21 -5.41 -20.00
N ILE A 110 -11.49 -6.30 -19.04
CA ILE A 110 -11.94 -5.92 -17.69
C ILE A 110 -11.13 -6.71 -16.67
N ILE A 111 -10.39 -6.00 -15.84
CA ILE A 111 -9.51 -6.58 -14.81
C ILE A 111 -9.87 -6.05 -13.43
N LEU A 112 -9.87 -6.93 -12.44
CA LEU A 112 -9.87 -6.57 -11.04
C LEU A 112 -8.42 -6.53 -10.54
N ALA A 113 -7.96 -5.36 -10.09
CA ALA A 113 -6.64 -5.20 -9.49
C ALA A 113 -6.76 -4.89 -8.01
N ALA A 114 -6.11 -5.69 -7.18
CA ALA A 114 -6.30 -5.62 -5.74
C ALA A 114 -4.99 -5.75 -4.96
N GLY A 115 -5.09 -5.48 -3.67
CA GLY A 115 -4.06 -5.81 -2.72
C GLY A 115 -4.64 -6.07 -1.33
N VAL A 116 -4.01 -6.97 -0.58
CA VAL A 116 -4.43 -7.38 0.76
C VAL A 116 -3.24 -7.64 1.66
N GLU A 117 -3.40 -7.31 2.93
CA GLU A 117 -2.43 -7.67 3.95
C GLU A 117 -3.12 -7.99 5.27
N THR A 118 -2.60 -8.99 5.99
CA THR A 118 -2.98 -9.30 7.37
C THR A 118 -1.70 -9.42 8.22
N MET A 119 -1.08 -8.27 8.50
CA MET A 119 0.19 -8.20 9.23
C MET A 119 0.03 -8.67 10.68
N GLY A 120 -1.19 -8.57 11.23
CA GLY A 120 -1.51 -9.09 12.56
C GLY A 120 -1.41 -10.61 12.67
N ARG A 121 -1.48 -11.34 11.56
CA ARG A 121 -1.37 -12.80 11.49
C ARG A 121 -0.06 -13.30 10.86
N GLN A 122 0.75 -12.43 10.33
CA GLN A 122 2.01 -12.83 9.70
C GLN A 122 2.95 -13.48 10.72
N GLY A 123 3.47 -14.67 10.38
CA GLY A 123 4.35 -15.44 11.24
C GLY A 123 3.66 -16.21 12.36
N VAL A 124 2.32 -16.32 12.34
CA VAL A 124 1.55 -17.03 13.36
C VAL A 124 0.74 -18.16 12.73
N THR A 125 1.02 -19.38 13.12
CA THR A 125 0.35 -20.58 12.60
C THR A 125 -0.81 -21.05 13.50
N SER A 126 -0.86 -20.64 14.78
CA SER A 126 -1.95 -20.97 15.71
C SER A 126 -2.33 -19.80 16.63
N PRO A 127 -3.57 -19.80 17.17
CA PRO A 127 -3.99 -18.82 18.18
C PRO A 127 -3.12 -18.81 19.44
N GLU A 128 -2.54 -19.95 19.82
CA GLU A 128 -1.64 -20.10 20.97
C GLU A 128 -0.29 -19.43 20.69
N GLU A 129 0.25 -19.59 19.48
CA GLU A 129 1.47 -18.89 19.04
C GLU A 129 1.25 -17.39 18.96
N MET A 130 0.04 -16.93 18.53
CA MET A 130 -0.34 -15.51 18.56
C MET A 130 -0.33 -14.93 19.97
N ALA A 131 -0.73 -15.72 20.98
CA ALA A 131 -0.78 -15.29 22.36
C ALA A 131 0.60 -15.20 23.01
N GLY A 132 1.59 -15.97 22.52
CA GLY A 132 2.94 -16.10 23.10
C GLY A 132 4.01 -15.14 22.52
N GLN A 133 3.81 -14.60 21.33
CA GLN A 133 4.85 -13.80 20.66
C GLN A 133 4.93 -12.36 21.19
N LYS A 134 5.96 -12.07 21.92
CA LYS A 134 6.42 -10.71 22.21
C LYS A 134 7.12 -10.15 20.96
N GLY A 135 6.43 -9.31 20.17
CA GLY A 135 7.07 -8.50 19.14
C GLY A 135 7.39 -9.18 17.80
N GLY A 136 6.70 -10.28 17.45
CA GLY A 136 7.07 -11.10 16.30
C GLY A 136 6.53 -10.70 14.93
N GLY A 137 5.96 -9.53 14.74
CA GLY A 137 5.41 -9.10 13.44
C GLY A 137 6.37 -9.22 12.26
N MET A 138 6.59 -8.15 11.53
CA MET A 138 7.37 -8.07 10.29
C MET A 138 8.84 -8.54 10.43
N ALA A 139 9.45 -8.43 11.62
CA ALA A 139 10.84 -8.86 11.83
C ALA A 139 11.04 -10.38 11.65
N ALA A 140 10.03 -11.20 12.00
CA ALA A 140 10.10 -12.66 11.81
C ALA A 140 9.94 -13.08 10.33
N LEU A 141 9.19 -12.29 9.54
CA LEU A 141 9.02 -12.52 8.10
C LEU A 141 10.22 -12.05 7.26
N LEU A 142 10.93 -11.06 7.76
CA LEU A 142 12.04 -10.42 7.08
C LEU A 142 13.39 -11.04 7.44
N MET A 143 13.43 -11.89 8.46
CA MET A 143 14.60 -12.74 8.69
C MET A 143 14.45 -14.01 7.82
N PRO A 144 15.45 -14.37 7.03
CA PRO A 144 15.46 -15.68 6.42
C PRO A 144 15.26 -16.70 7.53
N PRO A 145 14.41 -17.73 7.33
CA PRO A 145 14.30 -18.80 8.31
C PRO A 145 15.73 -19.24 8.65
N LYS A 146 16.04 -19.42 9.94
CA LYS A 146 17.26 -20.13 10.30
C LYS A 146 17.19 -21.44 9.54
N SER A 147 17.93 -21.52 8.45
CA SER A 147 17.94 -22.70 7.61
C SER A 147 18.72 -23.76 8.35
N ASP A 148 18.03 -24.61 9.08
CA ASP A 148 18.53 -25.95 9.40
C ASP A 148 18.50 -26.85 8.14
N LEU A 149 18.34 -26.24 6.96
CA LEU A 149 18.51 -26.90 5.67
C LEU A 149 20.00 -27.16 5.52
N SER A 150 20.43 -28.37 5.96
CA SER A 150 21.68 -28.94 5.52
C SER A 150 21.53 -29.20 4.00
N TYR A 151 22.04 -28.28 3.20
CA TYR A 151 22.20 -28.54 1.77
C TYR A 151 23.16 -29.71 1.56
N PRO A 152 22.96 -30.55 0.55
CA PRO A 152 23.93 -31.56 0.14
C PRO A 152 25.33 -30.94 0.02
N GLU A 153 26.38 -31.69 0.40
CA GLU A 153 27.74 -31.12 0.43
C GLU A 153 28.23 -30.63 -0.92
N ASP A 154 27.70 -31.17 -2.01
CA ASP A 154 27.94 -30.79 -3.40
C ASP A 154 27.27 -29.46 -3.82
N TRP A 155 26.41 -28.90 -2.96
CA TRP A 155 25.78 -27.58 -3.18
C TRP A 155 26.52 -26.43 -2.47
N LYS A 156 27.70 -26.71 -1.89
CA LYS A 156 28.51 -25.70 -1.16
C LYS A 156 28.96 -24.52 -2.03
N ASP A 157 29.00 -24.69 -3.35
CA ASP A 157 29.33 -23.65 -4.32
C ASP A 157 28.09 -22.98 -4.95
N ALA A 158 26.90 -23.37 -4.55
CA ALA A 158 25.66 -22.73 -5.03
C ALA A 158 25.41 -21.42 -4.28
N ASP A 159 26.20 -20.39 -4.54
CA ASP A 159 25.93 -18.98 -4.25
C ASP A 159 24.58 -18.49 -4.84
N LEU A 160 23.81 -19.42 -5.42
CA LEU A 160 22.61 -19.13 -6.23
C LEU A 160 21.32 -18.96 -5.43
N LEU A 161 21.25 -19.40 -4.16
CA LEU A 161 19.99 -19.45 -3.42
C LEU A 161 19.92 -18.48 -2.26
N THR A 162 21.03 -17.89 -1.82
CA THR A 162 21.01 -16.80 -0.83
C THR A 162 21.48 -15.54 -1.52
N PRO A 163 20.64 -14.48 -1.60
CA PRO A 163 21.12 -13.22 -2.12
C PRO A 163 22.36 -12.81 -1.34
N TRP A 164 23.52 -12.75 -2.00
CA TRP A 164 24.81 -12.47 -1.33
C TRP A 164 24.77 -11.21 -0.48
N TYR A 165 23.91 -10.24 -0.86
CA TYR A 165 23.69 -9.01 -0.12
C TYR A 165 22.98 -9.26 1.21
N ALA A 166 21.96 -10.11 1.24
CA ALA A 166 21.26 -10.49 2.47
C ALA A 166 22.16 -11.23 3.47
N VAL A 167 23.10 -12.04 2.96
CA VAL A 167 24.11 -12.70 3.80
C VAL A 167 25.10 -11.71 4.39
N LYS A 168 25.53 -10.70 3.61
CA LYS A 168 26.47 -9.67 4.07
C LYS A 168 25.83 -8.62 4.95
N ASN A 169 24.57 -8.29 4.70
CA ASN A 169 23.85 -7.24 5.44
C ASN A 169 22.39 -7.62 5.71
N PRO A 170 22.13 -8.49 6.71
CA PRO A 170 20.76 -8.90 7.05
C PRO A 170 19.87 -7.73 7.54
N GLN A 171 20.47 -6.59 7.91
CA GLN A 171 19.72 -5.42 8.39
C GLN A 171 18.82 -4.78 7.32
N ILE A 172 19.08 -5.02 6.03
CA ILE A 172 18.23 -4.52 4.93
C ILE A 172 16.78 -5.00 5.02
N PHE A 173 16.52 -6.09 5.73
CA PHE A 173 15.18 -6.58 5.99
C PHE A 173 14.49 -5.84 7.15
N ASN A 174 15.21 -5.04 7.91
CA ASN A 174 14.67 -4.26 9.02
C ASN A 174 14.32 -2.84 8.53
N MET A 175 13.04 -2.58 8.29
CA MET A 175 12.58 -1.30 7.77
C MET A 175 12.87 -0.12 8.72
N LEU A 176 12.89 -0.36 10.03
CA LEU A 176 13.25 0.67 11.02
C LEU A 176 14.72 1.08 10.86
N TRP A 177 15.60 0.11 10.63
CA TRP A 177 17.02 0.36 10.36
C TRP A 177 17.22 1.18 9.09
N THR A 178 16.49 0.87 8.01
CA THR A 178 16.58 1.63 6.76
C THR A 178 16.10 3.08 6.92
N ALA A 179 15.10 3.32 7.75
CA ALA A 179 14.61 4.66 8.04
C ALA A 179 15.60 5.48 8.88
N GLU A 180 16.26 4.85 9.87
CA GLU A 180 17.37 5.49 10.61
C GLU A 180 18.51 5.88 9.65
N ASN A 181 18.87 5.02 8.72
CA ASN A 181 19.92 5.30 7.73
C ASN A 181 19.56 6.48 6.80
N VAL A 182 18.29 6.64 6.41
CA VAL A 182 17.87 7.82 5.64
C VAL A 182 18.06 9.08 6.47
N HIS A 183 17.63 9.08 7.74
CA HIS A 183 17.87 10.19 8.66
C HIS A 183 19.36 10.53 8.77
N GLU A 184 20.21 9.54 9.09
CA GLU A 184 21.63 9.75 9.32
C GLU A 184 22.37 10.20 8.05
N ARG A 185 22.10 9.55 6.92
CA ARG A 185 22.81 9.79 5.65
C ARG A 185 22.46 11.14 5.02
N TYR A 186 21.22 11.58 5.17
CA TYR A 186 20.70 12.80 4.53
C TYR A 186 20.41 13.95 5.50
N GLY A 187 20.71 13.78 6.79
CA GLY A 187 20.64 14.84 7.78
C GLY A 187 19.23 15.37 8.07
N ILE A 188 18.20 14.52 7.96
CA ILE A 188 16.80 14.93 8.18
C ILE A 188 16.51 14.99 9.69
N PRO A 189 16.14 16.14 10.25
CA PRO A 189 15.94 16.27 11.70
C PRO A 189 14.72 15.47 12.20
N ARG A 190 14.77 14.98 13.43
CA ARG A 190 13.65 14.32 14.11
C ARG A 190 12.42 15.22 14.18
N GLN A 191 12.61 16.51 14.41
CA GLN A 191 11.54 17.49 14.49
C GLN A 191 10.72 17.55 13.20
N GLU A 192 11.36 17.61 12.04
CA GLU A 192 10.67 17.63 10.73
C GLU A 192 9.80 16.38 10.54
N ALA A 193 10.27 15.22 11.00
CA ALA A 193 9.51 13.97 10.91
C ALA A 193 8.29 13.98 11.86
N ASP A 194 8.43 14.50 13.06
CA ASP A 194 7.33 14.60 14.00
C ASP A 194 6.29 15.65 13.56
N GLU A 195 6.72 16.76 12.96
CA GLU A 195 5.83 17.76 12.35
C GLU A 195 5.05 17.16 11.17
N TRP A 196 5.71 16.39 10.31
CA TRP A 196 5.03 15.67 9.24
C TRP A 196 4.02 14.66 9.77
N ALA A 197 4.39 13.91 10.79
CA ALA A 197 3.51 12.94 11.44
C ALA A 197 2.27 13.61 12.05
N LEU A 198 2.44 14.75 12.71
CA LEU A 198 1.33 15.55 13.23
C LEU A 198 0.39 15.99 12.10
N ARG A 199 0.94 16.51 11.00
CA ARG A 199 0.17 16.93 9.82
C ARG A 199 -0.63 15.75 9.26
N SER A 200 -0.02 14.56 9.11
CA SER A 200 -0.70 13.35 8.66
C SER A 200 -1.89 13.00 9.54
N GLN A 201 -1.72 13.02 10.87
CA GLN A 201 -2.79 12.75 11.84
C GLN A 201 -3.94 13.76 11.74
N GLN A 202 -3.63 15.04 11.73
CA GLN A 202 -4.63 16.11 11.68
C GLN A 202 -5.46 16.06 10.39
N LEU A 203 -4.81 15.85 9.24
CA LEU A 203 -5.48 15.76 7.95
C LEU A 203 -6.33 14.49 7.82
N ALA A 204 -5.86 13.35 8.35
CA ALA A 204 -6.63 12.12 8.34
C ALA A 204 -7.88 12.21 9.22
N VAL A 205 -7.76 12.81 10.42
CA VAL A 205 -8.91 13.06 11.30
C VAL A 205 -9.92 13.98 10.61
N ALA A 206 -9.46 15.08 10.03
CA ALA A 206 -10.33 16.02 9.31
C ALA A 206 -11.04 15.38 8.12
N ALA A 207 -10.32 14.54 7.34
CA ALA A 207 -10.91 13.81 6.22
C ALA A 207 -11.95 12.79 6.67
N GLN A 208 -11.67 12.04 7.74
CA GLN A 208 -12.61 11.08 8.33
C GLN A 208 -13.86 11.74 8.89
N ASP A 209 -13.73 12.92 9.53
CA ASP A 209 -14.86 13.68 10.05
C ASP A 209 -15.73 14.29 8.95
N ALA A 210 -15.10 14.67 7.85
CA ALA A 210 -15.80 15.15 6.66
C ALA A 210 -16.44 14.03 5.82
N GLY A 211 -16.35 12.76 6.23
CA GLY A 211 -16.91 11.61 5.51
C GLY A 211 -16.23 11.30 4.17
N ARG A 212 -15.01 11.81 3.94
CA ARG A 212 -14.31 11.67 2.64
C ARG A 212 -13.97 10.24 2.26
N PHE A 213 -13.94 9.33 3.24
CA PHE A 213 -13.67 7.90 3.03
C PHE A 213 -14.94 7.03 2.97
N ASP A 214 -16.13 7.59 3.22
CA ASP A 214 -17.36 6.81 3.38
C ASP A 214 -17.75 6.06 2.10
N ASP A 215 -17.51 6.64 0.93
CA ASP A 215 -17.80 6.01 -0.37
C ASP A 215 -16.82 4.88 -0.75
N GLU A 216 -15.64 4.83 -0.14
CA GLU A 216 -14.63 3.82 -0.47
C GLU A 216 -14.59 2.68 0.54
N ILE A 217 -15.02 2.91 1.78
CA ILE A 217 -14.96 1.92 2.85
C ILE A 217 -16.19 1.02 2.86
N LEU A 218 -15.98 -0.28 2.68
CA LEU A 218 -16.96 -1.30 2.98
C LEU A 218 -16.79 -1.72 4.46
N PRO A 219 -17.79 -1.50 5.34
CA PRO A 219 -17.71 -1.93 6.72
C PRO A 219 -17.49 -3.43 6.84
N VAL A 220 -16.67 -3.84 7.79
CA VAL A 220 -16.36 -5.26 8.06
C VAL A 220 -16.86 -5.63 9.45
N THR A 221 -17.72 -6.65 9.51
CA THR A 221 -18.22 -7.21 10.78
C THR A 221 -17.39 -8.43 11.16
N ILE A 222 -16.89 -8.42 12.38
CA ILE A 222 -16.13 -9.52 12.98
C ILE A 222 -17.07 -10.26 13.93
N ASN A 223 -17.21 -11.56 13.72
CA ASN A 223 -17.98 -12.42 14.61
C ASN A 223 -17.02 -13.17 15.53
N TYR A 224 -17.21 -13.07 16.83
CA TYR A 224 -16.40 -13.73 17.83
C TYR A 224 -17.00 -15.08 18.24
N LYS A 225 -16.15 -15.98 18.79
CA LYS A 225 -16.57 -17.34 19.22
C LYS A 225 -17.60 -17.34 20.34
N ASP A 226 -17.69 -16.27 21.13
CA ASP A 226 -18.69 -16.09 22.20
C ASP A 226 -20.06 -15.65 21.69
N GLY A 227 -20.23 -15.51 20.37
CA GLY A 227 -21.48 -15.06 19.73
C GLY A 227 -21.59 -13.53 19.61
N SER A 228 -20.69 -12.76 20.17
CA SER A 228 -20.65 -11.30 19.98
C SER A 228 -20.14 -10.92 18.59
N SER A 229 -20.48 -9.71 18.15
CA SER A 229 -19.96 -9.16 16.90
C SER A 229 -19.58 -7.70 17.07
N GLU A 230 -18.61 -7.26 16.30
CA GLU A 230 -18.17 -5.87 16.24
C GLU A 230 -17.96 -5.46 14.78
N THR A 231 -18.41 -4.24 14.41
CA THR A 231 -18.27 -3.73 13.05
C THR A 231 -17.29 -2.57 13.01
N LEU A 232 -16.24 -2.71 12.20
CA LEU A 232 -15.34 -1.63 11.86
C LEU A 232 -15.82 -0.95 10.58
N SER A 233 -16.13 0.34 10.66
CA SER A 233 -16.61 1.17 9.54
C SER A 233 -15.72 2.35 9.23
N LYS A 234 -14.65 2.56 10.01
CA LYS A 234 -13.67 3.64 9.85
C LYS A 234 -12.27 3.11 10.11
N ASP A 235 -11.27 3.77 9.54
CA ASP A 235 -9.87 3.43 9.80
C ASP A 235 -9.54 3.57 11.29
N GLN A 236 -8.84 2.58 11.85
CA GLN A 236 -8.48 2.51 13.28
C GLN A 236 -7.27 3.40 13.64
N GLY A 237 -6.56 3.90 12.62
CA GLY A 237 -5.28 4.58 12.78
C GLY A 237 -5.36 6.02 13.29
N PRO A 238 -6.26 6.89 12.77
CA PRO A 238 -6.26 8.33 13.08
C PRO A 238 -6.44 8.62 14.57
N ARG A 239 -5.60 9.53 15.11
CA ARG A 239 -5.55 9.86 16.54
C ARG A 239 -5.83 11.35 16.76
N ARG A 240 -7.00 11.67 17.29
CA ARG A 240 -7.48 13.05 17.49
C ARG A 240 -6.65 13.87 18.47
N GLU A 241 -6.16 13.20 19.51
CA GLU A 241 -5.45 13.85 20.63
C GLU A 241 -3.94 14.03 20.35
N THR A 242 -3.47 13.71 19.13
CA THR A 242 -2.06 13.85 18.79
C THR A 242 -1.65 15.32 18.71
N ASN A 243 -0.54 15.68 19.37
CA ASN A 243 0.10 16.98 19.29
C ASN A 243 1.62 16.84 19.19
N LEU A 244 2.31 17.92 18.83
CA LEU A 244 3.75 17.88 18.55
C LEU A 244 4.56 17.48 19.79
N GLN A 245 4.22 18.01 20.95
CA GLN A 245 4.92 17.69 22.20
C GLN A 245 4.83 16.19 22.50
N ALA A 246 3.64 15.58 22.40
CA ALA A 246 3.46 14.16 22.63
C ALA A 246 4.25 13.30 21.63
N LEU A 247 4.42 13.73 20.38
CA LEU A 247 5.24 13.05 19.39
C LEU A 247 6.73 13.14 19.73
N GLN A 248 7.21 14.31 20.12
CA GLN A 248 8.60 14.55 20.51
C GLN A 248 9.03 13.78 21.77
N GLU A 249 8.11 13.55 22.71
CA GLU A 249 8.32 12.76 23.92
C GLU A 249 8.38 11.24 23.67
N LEU A 250 8.00 10.76 22.48
CA LEU A 250 8.06 9.33 22.15
C LEU A 250 9.50 8.84 22.09
N ARG A 251 9.72 7.69 22.74
CA ARG A 251 11.01 7.01 22.71
C ARG A 251 11.25 6.38 21.34
N PRO A 252 12.48 6.42 20.83
CA PRO A 252 12.87 5.64 19.66
C PRO A 252 12.55 4.15 19.83
N VAL A 253 12.10 3.51 18.75
CA VAL A 253 11.67 2.09 18.78
C VAL A 253 12.75 1.12 18.28
N PHE A 254 13.80 1.62 17.62
CA PHE A 254 14.84 0.78 17.03
C PHE A 254 16.14 0.79 17.84
N LYS A 255 16.68 1.96 18.15
CA LYS A 255 17.91 2.12 18.94
C LYS A 255 17.79 3.27 19.93
N GLU A 256 18.57 3.23 21.03
CA GLU A 256 18.66 4.34 21.97
C GLU A 256 19.20 5.59 21.27
N GLY A 257 18.59 6.76 21.54
CA GLY A 257 18.93 8.00 20.86
C GLY A 257 18.59 8.06 19.38
N GLY A 258 17.87 7.07 18.86
CA GLY A 258 17.47 6.98 17.45
C GLY A 258 16.40 8.00 17.05
N PHE A 259 16.09 8.00 15.77
CA PHE A 259 15.15 8.90 15.10
C PHE A 259 13.74 8.32 15.01
N VAL A 260 13.63 7.00 14.72
CA VAL A 260 12.37 6.33 14.40
C VAL A 260 11.55 6.07 15.65
N THR A 261 10.31 6.54 15.67
CA THR A 261 9.35 6.32 16.76
C THR A 261 8.05 5.73 16.26
N ALA A 262 7.19 5.28 17.17
CA ALA A 262 5.83 4.86 16.84
C ALA A 262 4.94 6.03 16.34
N GLY A 263 5.37 7.28 16.50
CA GLY A 263 4.64 8.47 16.06
C GLY A 263 4.96 8.89 14.64
N ASN A 264 6.22 8.72 14.20
CA ASN A 264 6.68 9.14 12.88
C ASN A 264 6.84 7.97 11.88
N SER A 265 6.22 6.83 12.19
CA SER A 265 6.20 5.60 11.40
C SER A 265 4.77 5.15 11.15
N CYS A 266 4.50 4.52 10.01
CA CYS A 266 3.23 3.82 9.82
C CYS A 266 3.13 2.64 10.81
N PRO A 267 1.94 2.37 11.37
CA PRO A 267 1.72 1.15 12.14
C PRO A 267 1.70 -0.08 11.22
N GLN A 268 1.81 -1.26 11.81
CA GLN A 268 1.47 -2.50 11.13
C GLN A 268 -0.06 -2.59 11.01
N ASN A 269 -0.56 -2.96 9.82
CA ASN A 269 -1.97 -2.89 9.52
C ASN A 269 -2.48 -4.08 8.72
N ASP A 270 -3.78 -4.31 8.88
CA ASP A 270 -4.57 -5.27 8.14
C ASP A 270 -5.58 -4.53 7.28
N GLY A 271 -5.78 -4.97 6.03
CA GLY A 271 -6.74 -4.35 5.12
C GLY A 271 -6.62 -4.87 3.70
N ALA A 272 -7.67 -4.64 2.93
CA ALA A 272 -7.73 -4.99 1.51
C ALA A 272 -8.34 -3.85 0.69
N THR A 273 -7.86 -3.70 -0.54
CA THR A 273 -8.30 -2.68 -1.49
C THR A 273 -8.38 -3.28 -2.88
N ILE A 274 -9.40 -2.92 -3.65
CA ILE A 274 -9.61 -3.37 -5.02
C ILE A 274 -10.01 -2.19 -5.90
N VAL A 275 -9.53 -2.17 -7.14
CA VAL A 275 -9.94 -1.24 -8.19
C VAL A 275 -10.37 -2.00 -9.44
N LEU A 276 -11.33 -1.43 -10.17
CA LEU A 276 -11.83 -1.93 -11.45
C LEU A 276 -11.12 -1.21 -12.60
N VAL A 277 -10.43 -1.97 -13.42
CA VAL A 277 -9.65 -1.49 -14.58
C VAL A 277 -10.30 -1.97 -15.86
N THR A 278 -10.44 -1.07 -16.84
CA THR A 278 -10.96 -1.40 -18.17
C THR A 278 -10.48 -0.39 -19.23
N THR A 279 -10.96 -0.53 -20.48
CA THR A 279 -10.74 0.49 -21.49
C THR A 279 -11.73 1.65 -21.35
N LYS A 280 -11.34 2.81 -21.87
CA LYS A 280 -12.20 4.00 -21.94
C LYS A 280 -13.46 3.74 -22.79
N GLU A 281 -13.31 2.94 -23.84
CA GLU A 281 -14.40 2.55 -24.74
C GLU A 281 -15.44 1.70 -24.01
N ILE A 282 -15.01 0.64 -23.30
CA ILE A 282 -15.90 -0.24 -22.53
C ILE A 282 -16.57 0.53 -21.39
N ALA A 283 -15.82 1.39 -20.69
CA ALA A 283 -16.40 2.23 -19.66
C ALA A 283 -17.54 3.10 -20.22
N LYS A 284 -17.35 3.70 -21.40
CA LYS A 284 -18.38 4.49 -22.07
C LYS A 284 -19.58 3.64 -22.49
N GLU A 285 -19.36 2.47 -23.09
CA GLU A 285 -20.42 1.54 -23.50
C GLU A 285 -21.28 1.07 -22.32
N ARG A 286 -20.65 0.84 -21.15
CA ARG A 286 -21.34 0.45 -19.92
C ARG A 286 -21.92 1.62 -19.12
N GLY A 287 -21.71 2.86 -19.59
CA GLY A 287 -22.18 4.07 -18.91
C GLY A 287 -21.44 4.38 -17.61
N TRP A 288 -20.26 3.82 -17.43
CA TRP A 288 -19.40 4.11 -16.29
C TRP A 288 -18.68 5.44 -16.46
N LYS A 289 -18.47 6.13 -15.35
CA LYS A 289 -17.68 7.37 -15.30
C LYS A 289 -16.32 7.05 -14.70
N PRO A 290 -15.27 6.96 -15.52
CA PRO A 290 -13.93 6.68 -15.01
C PRO A 290 -13.50 7.67 -13.93
N MET A 291 -12.84 7.14 -12.91
CA MET A 291 -12.23 7.96 -11.86
C MET A 291 -10.94 8.58 -12.36
N LEU A 292 -10.11 7.78 -13.02
CA LEU A 292 -8.76 8.14 -13.48
C LEU A 292 -8.41 7.40 -14.78
N THR A 293 -7.63 8.05 -15.63
CA THR A 293 -6.94 7.44 -16.78
C THR A 293 -5.46 7.25 -16.44
N TYR A 294 -4.93 6.04 -16.67
CA TYR A 294 -3.51 5.76 -16.53
C TYR A 294 -2.70 6.45 -17.63
N ARG A 295 -1.60 7.11 -17.26
CA ARG A 295 -0.74 7.82 -18.23
C ARG A 295 0.70 7.34 -18.24
N HIS A 296 1.35 7.30 -17.08
CA HIS A 296 2.77 6.98 -16.98
C HIS A 296 3.07 6.22 -15.71
N SER A 297 4.12 5.40 -15.76
CA SER A 297 4.71 4.81 -14.56
C SER A 297 6.24 4.72 -14.67
N ALA A 298 6.88 4.60 -13.53
CA ALA A 298 8.32 4.32 -13.46
C ALA A 298 8.65 3.54 -12.19
N THR A 299 9.56 2.59 -12.34
CA THR A 299 10.16 1.81 -11.25
C THR A 299 11.66 2.04 -11.20
N VAL A 300 12.24 1.96 -10.03
CA VAL A 300 13.69 2.08 -9.81
C VAL A 300 14.16 1.07 -8.76
N GLY A 301 15.41 0.64 -8.90
CA GLY A 301 16.20 0.08 -7.80
C GLY A 301 17.03 1.20 -7.17
N THR A 302 17.19 1.15 -5.86
CA THR A 302 18.03 2.07 -5.07
C THR A 302 18.85 1.27 -4.06
N ASP A 303 19.71 1.95 -3.31
CA ASP A 303 20.44 1.32 -2.21
C ASP A 303 19.45 0.76 -1.16
N PRO A 304 19.46 -0.58 -0.90
CA PRO A 304 18.56 -1.19 0.06
C PRO A 304 18.72 -0.66 1.49
N ASP A 305 19.90 -0.16 1.84
CA ASP A 305 20.20 0.40 3.17
C ASP A 305 19.37 1.65 3.47
N VAL A 306 18.87 2.31 2.42
CA VAL A 306 18.06 3.54 2.50
C VAL A 306 16.81 3.45 1.64
N MET A 307 16.08 2.34 1.71
CA MET A 307 14.93 2.07 0.84
C MET A 307 13.91 3.23 0.77
N GLY A 308 13.82 4.06 1.82
CA GLY A 308 12.92 5.21 1.89
C GLY A 308 13.14 6.28 0.83
N ILE A 309 14.28 6.26 0.11
CA ILE A 309 14.55 7.20 -0.98
C ILE A 309 13.86 6.83 -2.30
N GLY A 310 13.32 5.61 -2.41
CA GLY A 310 12.71 5.06 -3.61
C GLY A 310 11.67 5.96 -4.29
N PRO A 311 10.70 6.55 -3.57
CA PRO A 311 9.68 7.43 -4.14
C PRO A 311 10.25 8.62 -4.93
N ARG A 312 11.27 9.27 -4.40
CA ARG A 312 11.92 10.39 -5.06
C ARG A 312 12.55 9.99 -6.40
N TRP A 313 13.25 8.86 -6.42
CA TRP A 313 13.94 8.41 -7.64
C TRP A 313 12.98 7.83 -8.68
N ALA A 314 11.92 7.12 -8.26
CA ALA A 314 10.87 6.67 -9.15
C ALA A 314 10.12 7.85 -9.77
N THR A 315 9.76 8.86 -8.97
CA THR A 315 9.12 10.10 -9.45
C THR A 315 10.03 10.85 -10.41
N LYS A 316 11.31 11.02 -10.08
CA LYS A 316 12.26 11.68 -11.02
C LYS A 316 12.29 10.98 -12.38
N LYS A 317 12.39 9.65 -12.38
CA LYS A 317 12.40 8.85 -13.62
C LYS A 317 11.10 9.00 -14.40
N LEU A 318 9.95 9.08 -13.71
CA LEU A 318 8.65 9.33 -14.33
C LEU A 318 8.62 10.73 -14.98
N LEU A 319 9.03 11.76 -14.26
CA LEU A 319 9.07 13.13 -14.77
C LEU A 319 10.00 13.25 -15.99
N ASP A 320 11.20 12.67 -15.92
CA ASP A 320 12.17 12.67 -17.03
C ASP A 320 11.59 12.00 -18.31
N ARG A 321 10.77 10.95 -18.16
CA ARG A 321 10.15 10.22 -19.28
C ARG A 321 8.90 10.87 -19.84
N SER A 322 8.10 11.47 -18.97
CA SER A 322 6.83 12.10 -19.38
C SER A 322 6.97 13.54 -19.82
N GLY A 323 8.10 14.20 -19.48
CA GLY A 323 8.28 15.64 -19.67
C GLY A 323 7.50 16.50 -18.66
N MET A 324 6.81 15.89 -17.74
CA MET A 324 6.05 16.59 -16.69
C MET A 324 6.98 17.16 -15.60
N LYS A 325 6.48 18.14 -14.88
CA LYS A 325 7.10 18.72 -13.69
C LYS A 325 6.30 18.35 -12.44
N LEU A 326 6.93 18.42 -11.28
CA LEU A 326 6.26 18.11 -10.02
C LEU A 326 5.08 19.06 -9.74
N GLU A 327 5.20 20.31 -10.17
CA GLU A 327 4.19 21.36 -10.03
C GLU A 327 2.92 21.10 -10.86
N ASP A 328 3.01 20.32 -11.94
CA ASP A 328 1.90 19.99 -12.83
C ASP A 328 0.86 19.09 -12.13
N PHE A 329 1.25 18.40 -11.07
CA PHE A 329 0.33 17.57 -10.30
C PHE A 329 -0.51 18.42 -9.34
N ASP A 330 -1.82 18.14 -9.30
CA ASP A 330 -2.78 18.76 -8.39
C ASP A 330 -2.92 17.97 -7.09
N VAL A 331 -2.57 16.70 -7.13
CA VAL A 331 -2.58 15.76 -6.00
C VAL A 331 -1.32 14.90 -6.04
N LEU A 332 -0.67 14.77 -4.89
CA LEU A 332 0.46 13.87 -4.69
C LEU A 332 0.16 12.95 -3.50
N GLU A 333 -0.01 11.65 -3.78
CA GLU A 333 -0.15 10.62 -2.76
C GLU A 333 1.17 9.86 -2.62
N ILE A 334 1.92 10.20 -1.60
CA ILE A 334 3.21 9.59 -1.26
C ILE A 334 3.01 8.70 -0.05
N ASN A 335 3.31 7.41 -0.18
CA ASN A 335 3.18 6.50 0.96
C ASN A 335 4.13 6.88 2.11
N GLU A 336 3.57 7.07 3.28
CA GLU A 336 4.29 7.42 4.50
C GLU A 336 4.68 6.16 5.29
N ALA A 337 5.51 5.29 4.72
CA ALA A 337 6.05 4.18 5.50
C ALA A 337 6.75 4.70 6.77
N PHE A 338 7.45 5.82 6.63
CA PHE A 338 8.04 6.65 7.69
C PHE A 338 7.96 8.12 7.24
N ALA A 339 7.89 9.04 8.17
CA ALA A 339 7.89 10.47 7.87
C ALA A 339 9.15 10.88 7.07
N VAL A 340 10.30 10.29 7.39
CA VAL A 340 11.58 10.55 6.70
C VAL A 340 11.52 10.28 5.20
N VAL A 341 10.64 9.40 4.73
CA VAL A 341 10.44 9.13 3.29
C VAL A 341 9.93 10.38 2.58
N VAL A 342 8.94 11.04 3.17
CA VAL A 342 8.36 12.25 2.59
C VAL A 342 9.25 13.46 2.81
N ASN A 343 9.88 13.59 3.99
CA ASN A 343 10.87 14.65 4.21
C ASN A 343 12.01 14.58 3.20
N TYR A 344 12.57 13.39 2.94
CA TYR A 344 13.57 13.20 1.91
C TYR A 344 13.07 13.60 0.50
N PHE A 345 11.85 13.17 0.15
CA PHE A 345 11.22 13.53 -1.13
C PHE A 345 11.11 15.05 -1.30
N VAL A 346 10.57 15.73 -0.30
CA VAL A 346 10.38 17.20 -0.28
C VAL A 346 11.71 17.93 -0.39
N ASN A 347 12.70 17.54 0.42
CA ASN A 347 14.01 18.20 0.48
C ASN A 347 14.79 18.03 -0.84
N GLU A 348 14.80 16.82 -1.40
CA GLU A 348 15.54 16.51 -2.63
C GLU A 348 14.93 17.12 -3.90
N PHE A 349 13.60 17.27 -3.94
CA PHE A 349 12.93 18.01 -5.00
C PHE A 349 12.96 19.52 -4.78
N LYS A 350 13.37 19.99 -3.59
CA LYS A 350 13.24 21.40 -3.17
C LYS A 350 11.80 21.88 -3.39
N ALA A 351 10.86 21.03 -2.98
CA ALA A 351 9.45 21.26 -3.23
C ALA A 351 8.98 22.57 -2.60
N SER A 352 8.26 23.39 -3.35
CA SER A 352 7.67 24.62 -2.84
C SER A 352 6.52 24.32 -1.87
N ASP A 353 6.17 25.27 -1.02
CA ASP A 353 5.03 25.14 -0.10
C ASP A 353 3.74 24.76 -0.84
N LYS A 354 3.53 25.30 -2.06
CA LYS A 354 2.39 24.94 -2.92
C LYS A 354 2.38 23.47 -3.32
N VAL A 355 3.53 22.86 -3.52
CA VAL A 355 3.64 21.42 -3.80
C VAL A 355 3.41 20.62 -2.52
N ILE A 356 4.03 21.05 -1.40
CA ILE A 356 3.89 20.40 -0.09
C ILE A 356 2.42 20.34 0.35
N GLU A 357 1.65 21.41 0.14
CA GLU A 357 0.22 21.47 0.43
C GLU A 357 -0.61 20.45 -0.37
N LYS A 358 -0.14 20.02 -1.55
CA LYS A 358 -0.80 19.01 -2.38
C LYS A 358 -0.49 17.58 -1.96
N ILE A 359 0.52 17.36 -1.10
CA ILE A 359 0.93 16.02 -0.65
C ILE A 359 0.00 15.53 0.45
N ASN A 360 -0.59 14.35 0.26
CA ASN A 360 -1.39 13.61 1.26
C ASN A 360 -2.41 14.51 1.98
N ARG A 361 -3.23 15.22 1.23
CA ARG A 361 -4.19 16.22 1.75
C ARG A 361 -5.28 15.63 2.65
N TRP A 362 -5.51 14.34 2.58
CA TRP A 362 -6.45 13.62 3.45
C TRP A 362 -5.73 12.78 4.50
N GLY A 363 -4.46 13.10 4.80
CA GLY A 363 -3.57 12.31 5.64
C GLY A 363 -2.97 11.14 4.88
N GLY A 364 -1.95 10.53 5.47
CA GLY A 364 -1.22 9.42 4.86
C GLY A 364 -1.09 8.21 5.78
N ALA A 365 -0.20 7.31 5.43
CA ALA A 365 -0.06 6.00 6.07
C ALA A 365 0.34 6.05 7.56
N ILE A 366 0.99 7.11 8.02
CA ILE A 366 1.29 7.29 9.45
C ILE A 366 0.00 7.34 10.27
N ALA A 367 -1.02 8.01 9.72
CA ALA A 367 -2.32 8.14 10.38
C ALA A 367 -3.30 7.03 9.97
N ILE A 368 -3.50 6.83 8.67
CA ILE A 368 -4.52 5.93 8.13
C ILE A 368 -4.07 4.47 8.28
N GLY A 369 -2.78 4.19 8.03
CA GLY A 369 -2.20 2.86 8.06
C GLY A 369 -1.62 2.42 6.71
N HIS A 370 -0.83 1.33 6.77
CA HIS A 370 -0.10 0.77 5.63
C HIS A 370 -0.23 -0.76 5.55
N PRO A 371 -1.40 -1.29 5.14
CA PRO A 371 -1.50 -2.70 4.75
C PRO A 371 -0.78 -2.88 3.42
N LEU A 372 0.46 -3.35 3.43
CA LEU A 372 1.45 -3.27 2.35
C LEU A 372 0.86 -3.42 0.94
N GLY A 373 0.30 -4.61 0.63
CA GLY A 373 -0.34 -4.88 -0.66
C GLY A 373 -1.56 -4.00 -0.94
N GLY A 374 -2.37 -3.68 0.07
CA GLY A 374 -3.58 -2.86 -0.07
C GLY A 374 -3.32 -1.37 -0.29
N THR A 375 -2.11 -0.88 -0.05
CA THR A 375 -1.82 0.55 -0.04
C THR A 375 -1.84 1.16 -1.44
N GLY A 376 -1.27 0.51 -2.45
CA GLY A 376 -1.19 1.06 -3.81
C GLY A 376 -2.56 1.43 -4.39
N PRO A 377 -3.54 0.51 -4.47
CA PRO A 377 -4.87 0.82 -4.95
C PRO A 377 -5.58 1.88 -4.09
N ARG A 378 -5.33 1.94 -2.76
CA ARG A 378 -5.84 3.00 -1.90
C ARG A 378 -5.32 4.38 -2.32
N LEU A 379 -4.01 4.52 -2.58
CA LEU A 379 -3.44 5.79 -3.04
C LEU A 379 -4.09 6.24 -4.35
N ILE A 380 -4.35 5.32 -5.30
CA ILE A 380 -5.03 5.61 -6.56
C ILE A 380 -6.45 6.14 -6.30
N MET A 381 -7.24 5.43 -5.48
CA MET A 381 -8.61 5.84 -5.16
C MET A 381 -8.65 7.19 -4.45
N THR A 382 -7.80 7.37 -3.44
CA THR A 382 -7.70 8.62 -2.68
C THR A 382 -7.33 9.79 -3.60
N ALA A 383 -6.37 9.58 -4.51
CA ALA A 383 -5.97 10.59 -5.49
C ALA A 383 -7.12 10.97 -6.43
N GLY A 384 -7.84 9.99 -7.00
CA GLY A 384 -8.97 10.24 -7.87
C GLY A 384 -10.10 11.02 -7.20
N ARG A 385 -10.42 10.68 -5.94
CA ARG A 385 -11.44 11.39 -5.16
C ARG A 385 -11.02 12.82 -4.81
N GLN A 386 -9.76 13.05 -4.48
CA GLN A 386 -9.22 14.40 -4.25
C GLN A 386 -9.27 15.24 -5.53
N LEU A 387 -8.91 14.69 -6.69
CA LEU A 387 -9.03 15.39 -7.96
C LEU A 387 -10.48 15.76 -8.28
N LYS A 388 -11.42 14.87 -7.97
CA LYS A 388 -12.85 15.15 -8.13
C LYS A 388 -13.32 16.29 -7.23
N GLU A 389 -12.87 16.31 -5.96
CA GLU A 389 -13.25 17.34 -4.97
C GLU A 389 -12.66 18.71 -5.31
N ASN A 390 -11.40 18.78 -5.73
CA ASN A 390 -10.69 20.04 -5.96
C ASN A 390 -10.74 20.54 -7.42
N GLY A 391 -11.37 19.79 -8.33
CA GLY A 391 -11.41 20.13 -9.75
C GLY A 391 -10.07 19.95 -10.48
N GLY A 392 -9.10 19.28 -9.86
CA GLY A 392 -7.76 19.04 -10.42
C GLY A 392 -7.77 17.99 -11.53
N ARG A 393 -6.67 17.94 -12.27
CA ARG A 393 -6.49 17.06 -13.43
C ARG A 393 -5.47 15.95 -13.18
N TRP A 394 -4.31 16.26 -12.61
CA TRP A 394 -3.19 15.34 -12.53
C TRP A 394 -2.91 14.85 -11.11
N ALA A 395 -2.72 13.56 -10.97
CA ALA A 395 -2.27 12.96 -9.71
C ALA A 395 -0.99 12.14 -9.89
N LEU A 396 -0.15 12.17 -8.86
CA LEU A 396 1.00 11.30 -8.67
C LEU A 396 0.73 10.36 -7.51
N THR A 397 0.96 9.06 -7.69
CA THR A 397 1.04 8.09 -6.59
C THR A 397 2.43 7.48 -6.56
N THR A 398 3.05 7.39 -5.38
CA THR A 398 4.40 6.83 -5.26
C THR A 398 4.64 6.15 -3.91
N LEU A 399 5.41 5.06 -3.94
CA LEU A 399 5.77 4.26 -2.76
C LEU A 399 7.25 3.87 -2.79
N CYS A 400 7.83 3.79 -1.59
CA CYS A 400 9.04 2.99 -1.39
C CYS A 400 8.68 1.50 -1.31
N GLN A 401 9.64 0.65 -1.60
CA GLN A 401 9.49 -0.80 -1.53
C GLN A 401 10.67 -1.38 -0.76
N GLY A 402 10.41 -2.35 0.08
CA GLY A 402 11.45 -3.11 0.76
C GLY A 402 12.53 -3.59 -0.20
N LEU A 403 13.77 -3.75 0.28
CA LEU A 403 14.95 -4.12 -0.50
C LEU A 403 15.43 -3.03 -1.50
N GLY A 404 15.12 -1.76 -1.24
CA GLY A 404 15.67 -0.64 -2.02
C GLY A 404 15.05 -0.50 -3.40
N MET A 405 13.75 -0.32 -3.46
CA MET A 405 13.02 -0.06 -4.71
C MET A 405 12.05 1.11 -4.54
N GLY A 406 11.61 1.67 -5.66
CA GLY A 406 10.58 2.70 -5.71
C GLY A 406 9.66 2.54 -6.91
N TYR A 407 8.40 2.92 -6.73
CA TYR A 407 7.40 2.94 -7.78
C TYR A 407 6.66 4.28 -7.80
N ALA A 408 6.45 4.84 -8.98
CA ALA A 408 5.64 6.04 -9.20
C ALA A 408 4.70 5.83 -10.39
N ALA A 409 3.48 6.37 -10.29
CA ALA A 409 2.52 6.37 -11.40
C ALA A 409 1.78 7.71 -11.48
N ALA A 410 1.55 8.18 -12.71
CA ALA A 410 0.81 9.39 -13.03
C ALA A 410 -0.55 9.05 -13.61
N TRP A 411 -1.54 9.74 -13.11
CA TRP A 411 -2.96 9.53 -13.39
C TRP A 411 -3.59 10.85 -13.83
N GLU A 412 -4.48 10.77 -14.78
CA GLU A 412 -5.23 11.92 -15.26
C GLU A 412 -6.73 11.76 -14.96
N ARG A 413 -7.34 12.77 -14.35
CA ARG A 413 -8.79 12.89 -14.31
C ARG A 413 -9.25 13.63 -15.57
N GLU A 414 -10.13 13.01 -16.31
CA GLU A 414 -10.78 13.65 -17.44
C GLU A 414 -12.21 14.08 -17.04
N ASP A 415 -12.68 15.17 -17.64
CA ASP A 415 -14.09 15.55 -17.53
C ASP A 415 -14.90 14.65 -18.48
N TYR A 416 -15.76 13.79 -17.92
CA TYR A 416 -16.64 12.86 -18.63
C TYR A 416 -18.09 13.34 -18.61
#